data_094f30881c1e4a7bca962325905999bb
#
_entry.id   094f30881c1e4a7bca962325905999bb
#
_cell.length_a   1.000
_cell.length_b   1.000
_cell.length_c   1.000
_cell.angle_alpha   90.00
_cell.angle_beta   90.00
_cell.angle_gamma   90.00
#
_symmetry.space_group_name_H-M   'P 1'
#
loop_
_entity.id
_entity.type
_entity.pdbx_description
1 polymer ?
#
loop_
_entity_poly.entity_id
_entity_poly.type
_entity_poly.pdbx_seq_one_letter_code
_entity_poly.pdbx_strand_id
1 'polypeptide(L)'
;MRKALNKMAGLACGLLAASLSLHTWAIGNGVYTITSKHSGKMVEVGGASADDGANVNQWSGNGHDTQKWLITGTGNGYYSLINLSSGKAMEVYNFDTNDGGNITQWEYWGGNTQQWSITDRGNGYYSFINRHSGKSLDLLGFDTNDGANIGQWSYWGADAQLWSLQQVGSIESAPWDPSTTNGATSHWPLTGSIVTHDPTIGYDNNLWWIFQTGPGIYGKWSTDGIAWNDAAPIFPSPLSWWTDYVPGNTNNDVWAPDLKRYNGRAWLYYSISTFGSRVSAIGLTSASSVGAGDWRDDGLVVNTTNADDHNAIDPDLIVDKDGAPWLTYGSWNSGIKVKRINPITMKPYGPLYSIAARSGGIEAPTIIYRQGYYYLFTSIGKCCNGADSTYQIMYGRATDIRGPYLDKNGNDLLHGGGEILDSGNSDWAGPGGQDILNTDVIARHMYDKNNNGTPVLFISTLNWDANGWPRY
;
A
#
# COMPACT_ATOMS: atom_id res chain seq x y z
N MET A 1 -21.67 18.84 84.67
CA MET A 1 -20.21 18.76 84.42
C MET A 1 -19.92 17.86 83.24
N ARG A 2 -19.04 18.32 82.39
CA ARG A 2 -18.42 17.71 81.24
C ARG A 2 -19.19 17.81 79.90
N LYS A 3 -18.64 18.72 79.09
CA LYS A 3 -18.93 19.01 77.70
C LYS A 3 -18.49 17.83 76.75
N ALA A 4 -19.26 17.45 75.76
CA ALA A 4 -18.81 16.68 74.67
C ALA A 4 -18.84 17.55 73.41
N LEU A 5 -17.67 17.66 72.76
CA LEU A 5 -17.47 18.35 71.48
C LEU A 5 -17.94 17.46 70.34
N ASN A 6 -18.88 17.97 69.55
CA ASN A 6 -19.15 17.39 68.24
C ASN A 6 -18.18 17.94 67.21
N LYS A 7 -17.43 17.03 66.54
CA LYS A 7 -16.68 17.32 65.31
C LYS A 7 -17.58 17.14 64.13
N MET A 8 -17.85 18.22 63.40
CA MET A 8 -18.41 18.18 62.03
C MET A 8 -17.31 17.78 61.08
N ALA A 9 -17.49 16.64 60.37
CA ALA A 9 -16.71 16.26 59.22
C ALA A 9 -17.36 16.84 57.96
N GLY A 10 -16.70 17.81 57.33
CA GLY A 10 -17.09 18.36 56.04
C GLY A 10 -16.78 17.35 54.91
N LEU A 11 -17.81 16.94 54.19
CA LEU A 11 -17.68 16.19 52.95
C LEU A 11 -17.33 17.17 51.83
N ALA A 12 -16.07 17.15 51.36
CA ALA A 12 -15.70 17.83 50.14
C ALA A 12 -16.14 16.96 48.94
N CYS A 13 -17.17 17.43 48.24
CA CYS A 13 -17.62 16.83 46.98
C CYS A 13 -16.67 17.28 45.89
N GLY A 14 -15.69 16.42 45.55
CA GLY A 14 -14.83 16.63 44.39
C GLY A 14 -15.59 16.38 43.10
N LEU A 15 -15.89 17.43 42.35
CA LEU A 15 -16.32 17.32 40.94
C LEU A 15 -15.15 16.82 40.12
N LEU A 16 -15.17 15.52 39.77
CA LEU A 16 -14.38 15.01 38.67
C LEU A 16 -15.00 15.56 37.36
N ALA A 17 -14.37 16.56 36.77
CA ALA A 17 -14.59 16.93 35.40
C ALA A 17 -14.06 15.81 34.53
N ALA A 18 -14.93 14.90 34.09
CA ALA A 18 -14.62 13.97 33.02
C ALA A 18 -14.40 14.80 31.76
N SER A 19 -13.15 14.98 31.33
CA SER A 19 -12.82 15.46 30.01
C SER A 19 -13.32 14.42 29.01
N LEU A 20 -14.50 14.62 28.43
CA LEU A 20 -14.91 13.94 27.23
C LEU A 20 -13.93 14.36 26.12
N SER A 21 -12.92 13.54 25.87
CA SER A 21 -12.15 13.63 24.63
C SER A 21 -13.15 13.28 23.50
N LEU A 22 -13.60 14.31 22.80
CA LEU A 22 -14.27 14.13 21.53
C LEU A 22 -13.28 13.40 20.61
N HIS A 23 -13.46 12.10 20.47
CA HIS A 23 -12.80 11.34 19.42
C HIS A 23 -13.42 11.83 18.12
N THR A 24 -12.76 12.78 17.47
CA THR A 24 -13.04 13.05 16.07
C THR A 24 -12.71 11.77 15.32
N TRP A 25 -13.72 11.14 14.75
CA TRP A 25 -13.54 9.98 13.89
C TRP A 25 -12.69 10.45 12.71
N ALA A 26 -11.45 9.96 12.63
CA ALA A 26 -10.61 10.19 11.48
C ALA A 26 -11.30 9.53 10.27
N ILE A 27 -11.41 10.28 9.15
CA ILE A 27 -11.86 9.69 7.89
C ILE A 27 -10.81 8.67 7.48
N GLY A 28 -11.25 7.44 7.19
CA GLY A 28 -10.36 6.39 6.68
C GLY A 28 -9.76 6.81 5.33
N ASN A 29 -8.53 6.37 5.07
CA ASN A 29 -7.95 6.51 3.73
C ASN A 29 -8.82 5.75 2.72
N GLY A 30 -9.06 6.33 1.55
CA GLY A 30 -9.92 5.71 0.54
C GLY A 30 -10.25 6.63 -0.61
N VAL A 31 -10.99 6.09 -1.57
CA VAL A 31 -11.53 6.85 -2.69
C VAL A 31 -12.95 7.29 -2.36
N TYR A 32 -13.19 8.58 -2.49
CA TYR A 32 -14.46 9.20 -2.13
C TYR A 32 -15.01 10.05 -3.28
N THR A 33 -16.33 10.12 -3.36
CA THR A 33 -17.02 11.26 -3.98
C THR A 33 -17.31 12.28 -2.90
N ILE A 34 -17.19 13.57 -3.25
CA ILE A 34 -17.44 14.71 -2.36
C ILE A 34 -18.64 15.46 -2.92
N THR A 35 -19.75 15.49 -2.19
CA THR A 35 -21.01 16.05 -2.68
C THR A 35 -21.41 17.26 -1.83
N SER A 36 -21.71 18.39 -2.49
CA SER A 36 -22.17 19.60 -1.83
C SER A 36 -23.53 19.38 -1.14
N LYS A 37 -23.65 19.78 0.11
CA LYS A 37 -24.92 19.80 0.82
C LYS A 37 -25.91 20.78 0.20
N HIS A 38 -25.42 21.90 -0.34
CA HIS A 38 -26.24 22.96 -0.90
C HIS A 38 -26.86 22.56 -2.24
N SER A 39 -26.05 22.03 -3.17
CA SER A 39 -26.50 21.77 -4.55
C SER A 39 -26.79 20.29 -4.84
N GLY A 40 -26.28 19.35 -4.03
CA GLY A 40 -26.34 17.92 -4.30
C GLY A 40 -25.40 17.47 -5.42
N LYS A 41 -24.51 18.36 -5.92
CA LYS A 41 -23.56 18.05 -6.99
C LYS A 41 -22.18 17.68 -6.45
N MET A 42 -21.42 16.96 -7.27
CA MET A 42 -20.11 16.41 -6.92
C MET A 42 -18.99 17.38 -7.29
N VAL A 43 -17.96 17.40 -6.43
CA VAL A 43 -16.70 18.12 -6.69
C VAL A 43 -15.94 17.39 -7.77
N GLU A 44 -15.53 18.09 -8.84
CA GLU A 44 -14.76 17.51 -9.93
C GLU A 44 -13.65 18.43 -10.45
N VAL A 45 -12.75 17.85 -11.23
CA VAL A 45 -11.82 18.63 -12.07
C VAL A 45 -12.51 18.97 -13.38
N GLY A 46 -12.65 20.27 -13.64
CA GLY A 46 -13.36 20.80 -14.80
C GLY A 46 -12.76 20.35 -16.12
N GLY A 47 -13.63 19.95 -17.06
CA GLY A 47 -13.23 19.56 -18.41
C GLY A 47 -12.36 18.34 -18.49
N ALA A 48 -12.27 17.52 -17.45
CA ALA A 48 -11.37 16.37 -17.34
C ALA A 48 -9.90 16.71 -17.64
N SER A 49 -9.47 17.95 -17.36
CA SER A 49 -8.10 18.40 -17.61
C SER A 49 -7.09 17.64 -16.74
N ALA A 50 -5.94 17.31 -17.33
CA ALA A 50 -4.78 16.78 -16.62
C ALA A 50 -3.71 17.85 -16.32
N ASP A 51 -3.97 19.12 -16.64
CA ASP A 51 -2.99 20.20 -16.49
C ASP A 51 -2.92 20.72 -15.04
N ASP A 52 -1.74 21.24 -14.67
CA ASP A 52 -1.59 22.03 -13.46
C ASP A 52 -2.39 23.34 -13.56
N GLY A 53 -3.07 23.71 -12.47
CA GLY A 53 -3.93 24.88 -12.44
C GLY A 53 -5.32 24.66 -13.00
N ALA A 54 -5.67 23.45 -13.45
CA ALA A 54 -7.04 23.17 -13.89
C ALA A 54 -8.03 23.38 -12.75
N ASN A 55 -9.17 23.97 -13.09
CA ASN A 55 -10.16 24.42 -12.12
C ASN A 55 -10.89 23.25 -11.45
N VAL A 56 -11.13 23.37 -10.16
CA VAL A 56 -12.05 22.49 -9.43
C VAL A 56 -13.42 23.17 -9.36
N ASN A 57 -14.45 22.49 -9.83
CA ASN A 57 -15.83 22.95 -9.85
C ASN A 57 -16.79 21.85 -9.36
N GLN A 58 -18.08 22.09 -9.41
CA GLN A 58 -19.06 21.05 -9.19
C GLN A 58 -19.74 20.62 -10.49
N TRP A 59 -20.21 19.38 -10.53
CA TRP A 59 -20.98 18.84 -11.63
C TRP A 59 -21.99 17.78 -11.16
N SER A 60 -23.04 17.57 -11.92
CA SER A 60 -23.98 16.47 -11.69
C SER A 60 -23.23 15.13 -11.71
N GLY A 61 -23.57 14.23 -10.79
CA GLY A 61 -22.92 12.92 -10.68
C GLY A 61 -23.00 12.12 -11.98
N ASN A 62 -21.86 11.71 -12.52
CA ASN A 62 -21.75 10.99 -13.79
C ASN A 62 -20.90 9.70 -13.68
N GLY A 63 -20.29 9.44 -12.51
CA GLY A 63 -19.48 8.27 -12.24
C GLY A 63 -18.04 8.30 -12.77
N HIS A 64 -17.65 9.40 -13.44
CA HIS A 64 -16.28 9.58 -13.97
C HIS A 64 -15.25 9.71 -12.85
N ASP A 65 -14.00 9.36 -13.15
CA ASP A 65 -12.88 9.48 -12.22
C ASP A 65 -12.52 10.94 -11.89
N THR A 66 -12.96 11.91 -12.72
CA THR A 66 -12.88 13.35 -12.41
C THR A 66 -13.61 13.74 -11.13
N GLN A 67 -14.62 12.97 -10.71
CA GLN A 67 -15.42 13.17 -9.51
C GLN A 67 -14.98 12.33 -8.32
N LYS A 68 -13.92 11.54 -8.48
CA LYS A 68 -13.39 10.66 -7.46
C LYS A 68 -12.07 11.21 -6.91
N TRP A 69 -11.99 11.27 -5.61
CA TRP A 69 -10.87 11.83 -4.88
C TRP A 69 -10.29 10.80 -3.92
N LEU A 70 -9.01 10.50 -4.08
CA LEU A 70 -8.27 9.76 -3.09
C LEU A 70 -7.99 10.68 -1.91
N ILE A 71 -8.58 10.38 -0.76
CA ILE A 71 -8.34 11.07 0.49
C ILE A 71 -7.36 10.24 1.31
N THR A 72 -6.19 10.81 1.61
CA THR A 72 -5.13 10.13 2.35
C THR A 72 -4.59 11.03 3.46
N GLY A 73 -4.47 10.48 4.67
CA GLY A 73 -3.85 11.18 5.80
C GLY A 73 -2.41 11.55 5.52
N THR A 74 -2.04 12.83 5.76
CA THR A 74 -0.66 13.33 5.62
C THR A 74 0.09 13.38 6.94
N GLY A 75 -0.55 12.93 8.02
CA GLY A 75 -0.11 13.09 9.39
C GLY A 75 -0.60 14.38 10.04
N ASN A 76 -0.50 14.47 11.35
CA ASN A 76 -0.90 15.67 12.14
C ASN A 76 -2.35 16.15 11.93
N GLY A 77 -3.28 15.25 11.55
CA GLY A 77 -4.70 15.56 11.39
C GLY A 77 -5.08 16.21 10.05
N TYR A 78 -4.18 16.20 9.07
CA TYR A 78 -4.45 16.69 7.73
C TYR A 78 -4.51 15.57 6.70
N TYR A 79 -5.15 15.87 5.57
CA TYR A 79 -5.35 14.96 4.43
C TYR A 79 -4.92 15.63 3.13
N SER A 80 -4.44 14.84 2.18
CA SER A 80 -4.35 15.22 0.77
C SER A 80 -5.59 14.68 0.03
N LEU A 81 -6.06 15.41 -0.97
CA LEU A 81 -7.15 15.03 -1.84
C LEU A 81 -6.63 14.98 -3.27
N ILE A 82 -6.54 13.78 -3.82
CA ILE A 82 -5.94 13.55 -5.13
C ILE A 82 -7.02 13.09 -6.09
N ASN A 83 -7.16 13.77 -7.23
CA ASN A 83 -8.14 13.41 -8.24
C ASN A 83 -7.74 12.12 -8.98
N LEU A 84 -8.64 11.15 -9.12
CA LEU A 84 -8.30 9.87 -9.75
C LEU A 84 -8.06 9.96 -11.27
N SER A 85 -8.66 10.93 -11.94
CA SER A 85 -8.49 11.08 -13.39
C SER A 85 -7.13 11.68 -13.75
N SER A 86 -6.77 12.79 -13.07
CA SER A 86 -5.56 13.56 -13.39
C SER A 86 -4.35 13.14 -12.59
N GLY A 87 -4.59 12.53 -11.43
CA GLY A 87 -3.53 12.23 -10.50
C GLY A 87 -3.00 13.42 -9.70
N LYS A 88 -3.67 14.58 -9.75
CA LYS A 88 -3.21 15.82 -9.13
C LYS A 88 -3.96 16.14 -7.85
N ALA A 89 -3.30 16.91 -6.97
CA ALA A 89 -3.83 17.30 -5.67
C ALA A 89 -4.76 18.52 -5.78
N MET A 90 -5.84 18.50 -5.05
CA MET A 90 -6.66 19.70 -4.79
C MET A 90 -5.85 20.71 -3.98
N GLU A 91 -5.74 21.94 -4.47
CA GLU A 91 -5.00 22.97 -3.76
C GLU A 91 -5.66 24.36 -3.83
N VAL A 92 -5.27 25.22 -2.88
CA VAL A 92 -5.53 26.65 -2.98
C VAL A 92 -4.56 27.26 -3.98
N TYR A 93 -5.11 27.82 -5.06
CA TYR A 93 -4.32 28.36 -6.15
C TYR A 93 -3.46 29.55 -5.72
N ASN A 94 -2.21 29.55 -6.16
CA ASN A 94 -1.25 30.63 -5.99
C ASN A 94 -1.08 31.11 -4.52
N PHE A 95 -1.21 30.19 -3.56
CA PHE A 95 -1.07 30.48 -2.13
C PHE A 95 -2.02 31.59 -1.62
N ASP A 96 -3.17 31.76 -2.26
CA ASP A 96 -4.15 32.78 -1.87
C ASP A 96 -4.70 32.52 -0.45
N THR A 97 -4.80 33.58 0.35
CA THR A 97 -5.36 33.53 1.71
C THR A 97 -6.67 34.33 1.85
N ASN A 98 -7.19 34.86 0.74
CA ASN A 98 -8.40 35.67 0.75
C ASN A 98 -9.67 34.84 0.60
N ASP A 99 -10.81 35.39 1.04
CA ASP A 99 -12.13 34.84 0.71
C ASP A 99 -12.36 34.95 -0.80
N GLY A 100 -12.90 33.90 -1.40
CA GLY A 100 -13.07 33.79 -2.85
C GLY A 100 -11.83 33.27 -3.59
N GLY A 101 -10.72 32.98 -2.89
CA GLY A 101 -9.55 32.33 -3.50
C GLY A 101 -9.94 31.04 -4.21
N ASN A 102 -9.37 30.83 -5.40
CA ASN A 102 -9.74 29.70 -6.25
C ASN A 102 -9.15 28.38 -5.78
N ILE A 103 -9.87 27.29 -6.03
CA ILE A 103 -9.39 25.92 -5.85
C ILE A 103 -9.10 25.31 -7.20
N THR A 104 -7.90 24.80 -7.33
CA THR A 104 -7.39 24.15 -8.54
C THR A 104 -6.80 22.78 -8.21
N GLN A 105 -6.35 22.08 -9.22
CA GLN A 105 -5.46 20.95 -9.05
C GLN A 105 -4.02 21.31 -9.42
N TRP A 106 -3.06 20.64 -8.78
CA TRP A 106 -1.63 20.77 -9.11
C TRP A 106 -0.89 19.47 -8.80
N GLU A 107 0.28 19.27 -9.44
CA GLU A 107 1.14 18.15 -9.07
C GLU A 107 1.36 18.12 -7.55
N TYR A 108 1.25 16.92 -6.94
CA TYR A 108 1.35 16.79 -5.49
C TYR A 108 2.79 16.95 -5.02
N TRP A 109 3.08 18.03 -4.30
CA TRP A 109 4.37 18.32 -3.69
C TRP A 109 4.35 18.35 -2.16
N GLY A 110 3.19 18.09 -1.53
CA GLY A 110 3.05 17.97 -0.08
C GLY A 110 3.00 19.30 0.69
N GLY A 111 2.82 20.43 0.00
CA GLY A 111 2.73 21.74 0.63
C GLY A 111 1.43 21.98 1.39
N ASN A 112 1.42 22.99 2.25
CA ASN A 112 0.26 23.30 3.08
C ASN A 112 -1.00 23.71 2.26
N THR A 113 -0.83 24.24 1.03
CA THR A 113 -1.94 24.55 0.11
C THR A 113 -2.69 23.31 -0.35
N GLN A 114 -2.04 22.13 -0.31
CA GLN A 114 -2.59 20.83 -0.72
C GLN A 114 -3.04 19.96 0.46
N GLN A 115 -3.03 20.52 1.67
CA GLN A 115 -3.39 19.79 2.88
C GLN A 115 -4.65 20.38 3.52
N TRP A 116 -5.56 19.50 3.90
CA TRP A 116 -6.88 19.85 4.39
C TRP A 116 -7.20 19.14 5.69
N SER A 117 -7.68 19.84 6.71
CA SER A 117 -8.31 19.19 7.84
C SER A 117 -9.78 18.92 7.49
N ILE A 118 -10.23 17.70 7.75
CA ILE A 118 -11.59 17.26 7.47
C ILE A 118 -12.29 17.05 8.82
N THR A 119 -13.32 17.85 9.08
CA THR A 119 -14.01 17.85 10.38
C THR A 119 -15.46 17.43 10.21
N ASP A 120 -15.90 16.42 10.96
CA ASP A 120 -17.30 16.01 11.03
C ASP A 120 -18.14 17.13 11.64
N ARG A 121 -19.23 17.49 10.95
CA ARG A 121 -20.18 18.51 11.36
C ARG A 121 -21.54 17.92 11.75
N GLY A 122 -21.62 16.62 11.83
CA GLY A 122 -22.84 15.88 12.14
C GLY A 122 -23.72 15.60 10.91
N ASN A 123 -24.63 14.66 11.07
CA ASN A 123 -25.61 14.25 10.03
C ASN A 123 -24.96 13.80 8.70
N GLY A 124 -23.70 13.28 8.72
CA GLY A 124 -22.99 12.82 7.54
C GLY A 124 -22.34 13.92 6.71
N TYR A 125 -22.22 15.14 7.26
CA TYR A 125 -21.57 16.26 6.59
C TYR A 125 -20.26 16.65 7.25
N TYR A 126 -19.32 17.09 6.42
CA TYR A 126 -17.95 17.46 6.77
C TYR A 126 -17.63 18.86 6.25
N SER A 127 -16.69 19.53 6.91
CA SER A 127 -16.02 20.73 6.37
C SER A 127 -14.57 20.44 6.11
N PHE A 128 -14.03 21.04 5.05
CA PHE A 128 -12.64 20.91 4.63
C PHE A 128 -11.95 22.25 4.84
N ILE A 129 -10.98 22.32 5.76
CA ILE A 129 -10.24 23.55 6.06
C ILE A 129 -8.83 23.42 5.53
N ASN A 130 -8.44 24.32 4.66
CA ASN A 130 -7.10 24.34 4.10
C ASN A 130 -6.04 24.68 5.15
N ARG A 131 -4.93 23.95 5.17
CA ARG A 131 -3.85 24.13 6.14
C ARG A 131 -3.11 25.45 5.97
N HIS A 132 -2.98 25.93 4.72
CA HIS A 132 -2.28 27.18 4.42
C HIS A 132 -3.11 28.41 4.76
N SER A 133 -4.33 28.50 4.25
CA SER A 133 -5.18 29.68 4.36
C SER A 133 -6.06 29.71 5.61
N GLY A 134 -6.29 28.54 6.24
CA GLY A 134 -7.26 28.39 7.33
C GLY A 134 -8.72 28.53 6.89
N LYS A 135 -9.00 28.57 5.58
CA LYS A 135 -10.34 28.75 5.03
C LYS A 135 -10.98 27.43 4.61
N SER A 136 -12.31 27.45 4.58
CA SER A 136 -13.13 26.30 4.19
C SER A 136 -13.26 26.20 2.68
N LEU A 137 -13.26 24.97 2.17
CA LEU A 137 -13.77 24.67 0.83
C LEU A 137 -15.21 25.17 0.73
N ASP A 138 -15.55 25.93 -0.29
CA ASP A 138 -16.81 26.67 -0.43
C ASP A 138 -17.34 26.62 -1.86
N LEU A 139 -18.63 26.36 -2.00
CA LEU A 139 -19.34 26.51 -3.26
C LEU A 139 -19.67 27.98 -3.45
N LEU A 140 -18.86 28.68 -4.26
CA LEU A 140 -18.93 30.12 -4.39
C LEU A 140 -20.29 30.58 -4.93
N GLY A 141 -20.81 31.63 -4.30
CA GLY A 141 -22.05 32.27 -4.73
C GLY A 141 -23.32 31.43 -4.54
N PHE A 142 -23.27 30.29 -3.86
CA PHE A 142 -24.38 29.34 -3.72
C PHE A 142 -24.98 28.91 -5.07
N ASP A 143 -24.16 28.89 -6.10
CA ASP A 143 -24.59 28.52 -7.44
C ASP A 143 -24.84 27.00 -7.53
N THR A 144 -26.02 26.61 -8.02
CA THR A 144 -26.44 25.21 -8.13
C THR A 144 -26.25 24.63 -9.54
N ASN A 145 -25.70 25.38 -10.48
CA ASN A 145 -25.47 24.92 -11.84
C ASN A 145 -24.27 23.98 -11.96
N ASP A 146 -24.27 23.16 -13.01
CA ASP A 146 -23.06 22.43 -13.42
C ASP A 146 -21.99 23.42 -13.87
N GLY A 147 -20.74 23.16 -13.46
CA GLY A 147 -19.61 24.07 -13.71
C GLY A 147 -19.47 25.21 -12.70
N ALA A 148 -20.35 25.32 -11.70
CA ALA A 148 -20.22 26.33 -10.66
C ALA A 148 -18.91 26.16 -9.89
N ASN A 149 -18.25 27.31 -9.65
CA ASN A 149 -16.90 27.33 -9.14
C ASN A 149 -16.84 26.95 -7.64
N ILE A 150 -15.80 26.17 -7.31
CA ILE A 150 -15.43 25.90 -5.94
C ILE A 150 -14.21 26.76 -5.60
N GLY A 151 -14.31 27.46 -4.47
CA GLY A 151 -13.25 28.29 -3.95
C GLY A 151 -13.05 28.04 -2.46
N GLN A 152 -12.43 29.01 -1.80
CA GLN A 152 -12.32 29.02 -0.35
C GLN A 152 -13.00 30.24 0.26
N TRP A 153 -13.53 30.08 1.47
CA TRP A 153 -14.12 31.18 2.23
C TRP A 153 -13.90 30.96 3.74
N SER A 154 -13.90 32.06 4.51
CA SER A 154 -13.91 31.96 5.97
C SER A 154 -15.05 31.08 6.44
N TYR A 155 -14.76 30.07 7.28
CA TYR A 155 -15.79 29.11 7.71
C TYR A 155 -16.85 29.79 8.60
N TRP A 156 -18.12 29.67 8.21
CA TRP A 156 -19.26 30.18 8.96
C TRP A 156 -20.44 29.20 9.03
N GLY A 157 -20.26 27.98 8.51
CA GLY A 157 -21.19 26.87 8.70
C GLY A 157 -22.36 26.83 7.74
N ALA A 158 -22.30 27.54 6.61
CA ALA A 158 -23.34 27.48 5.57
C ALA A 158 -23.34 26.12 4.85
N ASP A 159 -24.49 25.77 4.24
CA ASP A 159 -24.63 24.54 3.46
C ASP A 159 -23.65 24.48 2.26
N ALA A 160 -23.22 25.64 1.73
CA ALA A 160 -22.17 25.75 0.70
C ALA A 160 -20.77 25.32 1.17
N GLN A 161 -20.54 25.19 2.48
CA GLN A 161 -19.28 24.75 3.10
C GLN A 161 -19.36 23.34 3.71
N LEU A 162 -20.49 22.67 3.50
CA LEU A 162 -20.75 21.35 4.03
C LEU A 162 -20.84 20.33 2.90
N TRP A 163 -20.13 19.24 3.08
CA TRP A 163 -19.92 18.24 2.05
C TRP A 163 -20.18 16.85 2.60
N SER A 164 -20.93 16.02 1.91
CA SER A 164 -21.02 14.61 2.22
C SER A 164 -19.91 13.83 1.52
N LEU A 165 -19.41 12.80 2.19
CA LEU A 165 -18.40 11.89 1.67
C LEU A 165 -19.03 10.52 1.49
N GLN A 166 -18.98 10.00 0.27
CA GLN A 166 -19.34 8.61 -0.02
C GLN A 166 -18.08 7.87 -0.45
N GLN A 167 -17.67 6.89 0.32
CA GLN A 167 -16.57 6.02 -0.05
C GLN A 167 -17.01 5.13 -1.22
N VAL A 168 -16.30 5.21 -2.34
CA VAL A 168 -16.59 4.47 -3.59
C VAL A 168 -15.46 3.50 -3.94
N GLY A 169 -14.40 3.51 -3.16
CA GLY A 169 -13.31 2.54 -3.17
C GLY A 169 -12.67 2.48 -1.80
N SER A 170 -12.45 1.29 -1.31
CA SER A 170 -11.69 1.02 -0.09
C SER A 170 -10.33 0.45 -0.45
N ILE A 171 -9.36 0.64 0.45
CA ILE A 171 -8.24 -0.28 0.54
C ILE A 171 -8.88 -1.54 1.15
N GLU A 172 -9.35 -2.44 0.30
CA GLU A 172 -9.98 -3.66 0.80
C GLU A 172 -8.93 -4.53 1.47
N SER A 173 -9.07 -4.69 2.80
CA SER A 173 -8.54 -5.86 3.46
C SER A 173 -9.43 -7.04 3.04
N ALA A 174 -8.85 -8.13 2.55
CA ALA A 174 -9.60 -9.33 2.21
C ALA A 174 -10.46 -9.77 3.43
N PRO A 175 -11.74 -10.09 3.24
CA PRO A 175 -12.65 -10.48 4.32
C PRO A 175 -12.42 -11.96 4.72
N TRP A 176 -11.16 -12.36 4.87
CA TRP A 176 -10.83 -13.73 5.24
C TRP A 176 -10.67 -13.85 6.75
N ASP A 177 -11.41 -14.78 7.35
CA ASP A 177 -11.29 -15.14 8.77
C ASP A 177 -10.42 -16.41 8.89
N PRO A 178 -9.19 -16.29 9.44
CA PRO A 178 -8.31 -17.44 9.65
C PRO A 178 -8.90 -18.48 10.60
N SER A 179 -9.95 -18.16 11.36
CA SER A 179 -10.60 -19.09 12.27
C SER A 179 -11.42 -20.18 11.56
N THR A 180 -11.72 -19.99 10.26
CA THR A 180 -12.50 -20.95 9.47
C THR A 180 -11.66 -22.07 8.83
N THR A 181 -10.33 -21.89 8.77
CA THR A 181 -9.42 -22.98 8.41
C THR A 181 -9.09 -23.77 9.66
N ASN A 182 -9.38 -25.08 9.68
CA ASN A 182 -9.10 -25.96 10.79
C ASN A 182 -7.66 -25.79 11.29
N GLY A 183 -7.49 -25.03 12.36
CA GLY A 183 -6.27 -24.45 12.88
C GLY A 183 -5.24 -25.42 13.47
N ALA A 184 -5.00 -26.55 12.83
CA ALA A 184 -4.07 -27.57 13.32
C ALA A 184 -2.78 -27.69 12.50
N THR A 185 -2.67 -27.07 11.30
CA THR A 185 -1.44 -27.15 10.49
C THR A 185 -1.04 -25.75 10.01
N SER A 186 0.23 -25.41 10.18
CA SER A 186 0.80 -24.18 9.67
C SER A 186 0.75 -24.07 8.13
N HIS A 187 0.50 -25.17 7.41
CA HIS A 187 0.44 -25.25 5.96
C HIS A 187 -0.95 -25.61 5.48
N TRP A 188 -1.43 -24.90 4.48
CA TRP A 188 -2.68 -25.21 3.83
C TRP A 188 -2.53 -26.45 2.94
N PRO A 189 -3.55 -27.33 2.85
CA PRO A 189 -3.49 -28.55 2.06
C PRO A 189 -3.73 -28.27 0.57
N LEU A 190 -2.80 -27.60 -0.10
CA LEU A 190 -2.94 -27.15 -1.47
C LEU A 190 -3.02 -28.30 -2.47
N THR A 191 -3.82 -28.12 -3.53
CA THR A 191 -4.02 -29.06 -4.62
C THR A 191 -4.09 -28.36 -5.96
N GLY A 192 -4.03 -29.13 -7.07
CA GLY A 192 -4.15 -28.59 -8.42
C GLY A 192 -2.83 -28.01 -8.95
N SER A 193 -2.88 -26.87 -9.58
CA SER A 193 -1.70 -26.21 -10.18
C SER A 193 -0.87 -25.48 -9.11
N ILE A 194 0.09 -26.18 -8.49
CA ILE A 194 0.87 -25.66 -7.38
C ILE A 194 2.38 -25.53 -7.69
N VAL A 195 2.84 -25.87 -8.89
CA VAL A 195 4.24 -25.56 -9.30
C VAL A 195 4.39 -24.04 -9.39
N THR A 196 5.28 -23.47 -8.58
CA THR A 196 5.32 -22.02 -8.38
C THR A 196 6.70 -21.58 -7.91
N HIS A 197 7.20 -20.45 -8.43
CA HIS A 197 8.42 -19.79 -7.99
C HIS A 197 8.13 -18.31 -7.76
N ASP A 198 8.62 -17.72 -6.64
CA ASP A 198 8.41 -16.34 -6.21
C ASP A 198 6.94 -15.89 -6.30
N PRO A 199 6.05 -16.51 -5.53
CA PRO A 199 4.63 -16.16 -5.58
C PRO A 199 4.35 -14.81 -4.89
N THR A 200 3.52 -13.98 -5.52
CA THR A 200 2.72 -12.98 -4.81
C THR A 200 1.31 -13.47 -4.63
N ILE A 201 0.67 -13.13 -3.52
CA ILE A 201 -0.68 -13.58 -3.18
C ILE A 201 -1.65 -12.42 -3.04
N GLY A 202 -2.84 -12.54 -3.63
CA GLY A 202 -3.91 -11.57 -3.53
C GLY A 202 -5.28 -12.20 -3.37
N TYR A 203 -6.23 -11.40 -2.87
CA TYR A 203 -7.64 -11.75 -2.83
C TYR A 203 -8.45 -10.60 -3.43
N ASP A 204 -9.24 -10.89 -4.46
CA ASP A 204 -10.03 -9.90 -5.18
C ASP A 204 -11.28 -10.53 -5.79
N ASN A 205 -12.42 -9.87 -5.65
CA ASN A 205 -13.71 -10.34 -6.18
C ASN A 205 -14.06 -11.80 -5.80
N ASN A 206 -13.84 -12.17 -4.54
CA ASN A 206 -14.07 -13.51 -3.98
C ASN A 206 -13.20 -14.61 -4.61
N LEU A 207 -12.08 -14.25 -5.23
CA LEU A 207 -11.08 -15.17 -5.75
C LEU A 207 -9.72 -14.93 -5.14
N TRP A 208 -9.02 -16.02 -4.86
CA TRP A 208 -7.61 -16.01 -4.54
C TRP A 208 -6.79 -16.00 -5.81
N TRP A 209 -5.71 -15.23 -5.81
CA TRP A 209 -4.79 -15.07 -6.93
C TRP A 209 -3.36 -15.29 -6.49
N ILE A 210 -2.60 -15.98 -7.32
CA ILE A 210 -1.14 -16.06 -7.27
C ILE A 210 -0.63 -15.56 -8.62
N PHE A 211 0.36 -14.68 -8.61
CA PHE A 211 1.23 -14.44 -9.75
C PHE A 211 2.65 -14.85 -9.37
N GLN A 212 3.45 -15.23 -10.34
CA GLN A 212 4.74 -15.85 -10.09
C GLN A 212 5.76 -15.53 -11.17
N THR A 213 7.04 -15.82 -10.88
CA THR A 213 8.11 -15.87 -11.87
C THR A 213 7.74 -16.82 -13.00
N GLY A 214 7.91 -16.34 -14.23
CA GLY A 214 7.64 -17.14 -15.45
C GLY A 214 7.28 -16.26 -16.65
N PRO A 215 6.94 -16.90 -17.79
CA PRO A 215 6.65 -16.17 -19.02
C PRO A 215 5.45 -15.22 -18.87
N GLY A 216 5.71 -13.91 -19.03
CA GLY A 216 4.67 -12.89 -19.10
C GLY A 216 3.88 -12.64 -17.83
N ILE A 217 4.44 -12.95 -16.66
CA ILE A 217 3.79 -12.95 -15.34
C ILE A 217 2.69 -14.03 -15.31
N TYR A 218 3.08 -15.22 -14.98
CA TYR A 218 2.17 -16.38 -14.94
C TYR A 218 1.22 -16.28 -13.75
N GLY A 219 -0.07 -16.58 -13.98
CA GLY A 219 -1.11 -16.45 -12.97
C GLY A 219 -1.74 -17.79 -12.57
N LYS A 220 -2.32 -17.80 -11.36
CA LYS A 220 -3.18 -18.88 -10.84
C LYS A 220 -4.33 -18.28 -10.06
N TRP A 221 -5.43 -19.00 -10.02
CA TRP A 221 -6.61 -18.60 -9.25
C TRP A 221 -7.23 -19.76 -8.49
N SER A 222 -7.93 -19.44 -7.40
CA SER A 222 -8.66 -20.39 -6.59
C SER A 222 -9.91 -19.73 -5.99
N THR A 223 -10.98 -20.51 -5.78
CA THR A 223 -12.20 -20.04 -5.09
C THR A 223 -12.11 -20.21 -3.57
N ASP A 224 -11.26 -21.11 -3.10
CA ASP A 224 -11.16 -21.52 -1.69
C ASP A 224 -9.74 -21.34 -1.10
N GLY A 225 -8.77 -20.93 -1.92
CA GLY A 225 -7.36 -20.82 -1.54
C GLY A 225 -6.63 -22.17 -1.44
N ILE A 226 -7.31 -23.29 -1.74
CA ILE A 226 -6.80 -24.66 -1.59
C ILE A 226 -6.60 -25.33 -2.95
N ALA A 227 -7.64 -25.31 -3.82
CA ALA A 227 -7.61 -25.91 -5.13
C ALA A 227 -7.26 -24.82 -6.18
N TRP A 228 -6.07 -24.92 -6.77
CA TRP A 228 -5.51 -23.91 -7.67
C TRP A 228 -5.61 -24.31 -9.13
N ASN A 229 -5.98 -23.36 -9.96
CA ASN A 229 -6.07 -23.47 -11.41
C ASN A 229 -5.11 -22.49 -12.07
N ASP A 230 -4.59 -22.84 -13.26
CA ASP A 230 -3.80 -21.90 -14.05
C ASP A 230 -4.64 -20.77 -14.62
N ALA A 231 -4.07 -19.59 -14.70
CA ALA A 231 -4.60 -18.44 -15.43
C ALA A 231 -3.68 -18.08 -16.61
N ALA A 232 -4.20 -17.35 -17.56
CA ALA A 232 -3.38 -16.82 -18.65
C ALA A 232 -2.34 -15.82 -18.09
N PRO A 233 -1.13 -15.77 -18.70
CA PRO A 233 -0.15 -14.75 -18.34
C PRO A 233 -0.68 -13.34 -18.66
N ILE A 234 -0.26 -12.34 -17.88
CA ILE A 234 -0.66 -10.94 -18.11
C ILE A 234 -0.15 -10.46 -19.46
N PHE A 235 1.11 -10.75 -19.79
CA PHE A 235 1.73 -10.38 -21.05
C PHE A 235 1.95 -11.62 -21.92
N PRO A 236 1.23 -11.77 -23.04
CA PRO A 236 1.41 -12.92 -23.95
C PRO A 236 2.74 -12.86 -24.72
N SER A 237 3.42 -11.71 -24.75
CA SER A 237 4.71 -11.47 -25.40
C SER A 237 5.49 -10.39 -24.66
N PRO A 238 6.84 -10.34 -24.84
CA PRO A 238 7.66 -9.28 -24.25
C PRO A 238 7.20 -7.89 -24.67
N LEU A 239 7.26 -6.95 -23.74
CA LEU A 239 7.02 -5.54 -24.07
C LEU A 239 8.28 -4.94 -24.71
N SER A 240 8.09 -4.08 -25.71
CA SER A 240 9.19 -3.52 -26.52
C SER A 240 10.25 -2.78 -25.71
N TRP A 241 9.86 -2.12 -24.64
CA TRP A 241 10.78 -1.34 -23.79
C TRP A 241 11.68 -2.22 -22.90
N TRP A 242 11.39 -3.51 -22.69
CA TRP A 242 12.20 -4.35 -21.79
C TRP A 242 13.64 -4.43 -22.24
N THR A 243 13.88 -4.62 -23.54
CA THR A 243 15.24 -4.72 -24.11
C THR A 243 15.99 -3.41 -24.14
N ASP A 244 15.31 -2.26 -24.04
CA ASP A 244 15.95 -0.94 -23.95
C ASP A 244 16.73 -0.80 -22.64
N TYR A 245 16.22 -1.38 -21.55
CA TYR A 245 16.83 -1.33 -20.22
C TYR A 245 17.58 -2.61 -19.85
N VAL A 246 17.13 -3.75 -20.35
CA VAL A 246 17.72 -5.06 -20.07
C VAL A 246 17.97 -5.82 -21.40
N PRO A 247 18.98 -5.42 -22.16
CA PRO A 247 19.24 -6.03 -23.48
C PRO A 247 19.49 -7.53 -23.45
N GLY A 248 19.90 -8.08 -22.29
CA GLY A 248 20.12 -9.52 -22.09
C GLY A 248 18.82 -10.32 -21.90
N ASN A 249 17.68 -9.69 -21.61
CA ASN A 249 16.39 -10.35 -21.54
C ASN A 249 15.79 -10.40 -22.96
N THR A 250 15.97 -11.51 -23.63
CA THR A 250 15.53 -11.72 -25.01
C THR A 250 14.29 -12.64 -25.14
N ASN A 251 13.73 -13.03 -23.99
CA ASN A 251 12.54 -13.89 -23.90
C ASN A 251 11.39 -13.18 -23.15
N ASN A 252 10.33 -13.88 -22.81
CA ASN A 252 9.19 -13.34 -22.07
C ASN A 252 9.30 -13.58 -20.54
N ASP A 253 10.47 -13.91 -20.02
CA ASP A 253 10.64 -14.21 -18.60
C ASP A 253 10.54 -12.93 -17.75
N VAL A 254 9.69 -12.99 -16.77
CA VAL A 254 9.44 -11.96 -15.78
C VAL A 254 9.62 -12.57 -14.40
N TRP A 255 10.29 -11.86 -13.48
CA TRP A 255 10.65 -12.37 -12.17
C TRP A 255 9.93 -11.65 -11.05
N ALA A 256 9.69 -12.41 -9.97
CA ALA A 256 9.24 -11.93 -8.67
C ALA A 256 8.20 -10.80 -8.76
N PRO A 257 6.99 -11.07 -9.25
CA PRO A 257 5.92 -10.08 -9.26
C PRO A 257 5.42 -9.80 -7.84
N ASP A 258 4.91 -8.59 -7.62
CA ASP A 258 4.21 -8.19 -6.40
C ASP A 258 2.85 -7.57 -6.73
N LEU A 259 1.77 -8.20 -6.24
CA LEU A 259 0.39 -7.78 -6.45
C LEU A 259 -0.15 -7.09 -5.19
N LYS A 260 -0.60 -5.87 -5.33
CA LYS A 260 -1.32 -5.17 -4.25
C LYS A 260 -2.55 -4.43 -4.78
N ARG A 261 -3.59 -4.40 -3.96
CA ARG A 261 -4.74 -3.51 -4.19
C ARG A 261 -4.45 -2.16 -3.55
N TYR A 262 -4.55 -1.10 -4.34
CA TYR A 262 -4.37 0.25 -3.84
C TYR A 262 -5.22 1.23 -4.67
N ASN A 263 -5.94 2.14 -4.01
CA ASN A 263 -6.80 3.15 -4.65
C ASN A 263 -7.81 2.58 -5.65
N GLY A 264 -8.45 1.46 -5.30
CA GLY A 264 -9.48 0.85 -6.13
C GLY A 264 -8.97 0.12 -7.38
N ARG A 265 -7.66 0.00 -7.57
CA ARG A 265 -7.03 -0.73 -8.68
C ARG A 265 -6.16 -1.87 -8.17
N ALA A 266 -5.97 -2.87 -9.01
CA ALA A 266 -4.91 -3.86 -8.84
C ALA A 266 -3.63 -3.31 -9.48
N TRP A 267 -2.53 -3.33 -8.73
CA TRP A 267 -1.20 -2.93 -9.16
C TRP A 267 -0.28 -4.11 -9.04
N LEU A 268 0.52 -4.34 -10.06
CA LEU A 268 1.49 -5.43 -10.06
C LEU A 268 2.84 -4.91 -10.56
N TYR A 269 3.80 -4.87 -9.64
CA TYR A 269 5.21 -4.62 -9.95
C TYR A 269 5.87 -5.92 -10.35
N TYR A 270 6.87 -5.85 -11.22
CA TYR A 270 7.57 -7.05 -11.70
C TYR A 270 9.00 -6.72 -12.12
N SER A 271 9.85 -7.73 -12.14
CA SER A 271 11.27 -7.57 -12.46
C SER A 271 11.60 -8.12 -13.84
N ILE A 272 12.43 -7.39 -14.57
CA ILE A 272 13.12 -7.83 -15.77
C ILE A 272 14.62 -7.85 -15.48
N SER A 273 15.26 -8.99 -15.67
CA SER A 273 16.70 -9.12 -15.41
C SER A 273 17.31 -10.29 -16.20
N THR A 274 18.62 -10.50 -15.98
CA THR A 274 19.34 -11.70 -16.37
C THR A 274 20.14 -12.22 -15.19
N PHE A 275 20.23 -13.54 -15.04
CA PHE A 275 20.86 -14.16 -13.88
C PHE A 275 22.30 -13.68 -13.66
N GLY A 276 22.61 -13.24 -12.42
CA GLY A 276 23.91 -12.74 -12.05
C GLY A 276 24.25 -11.31 -12.50
N SER A 277 23.27 -10.59 -13.08
CA SER A 277 23.41 -9.21 -13.56
C SER A 277 22.84 -8.19 -12.59
N ARG A 278 23.32 -6.93 -12.65
CA ARG A 278 22.68 -5.75 -12.08
C ARG A 278 22.03 -4.86 -13.15
N VAL A 279 22.12 -5.28 -14.40
CA VAL A 279 21.37 -4.64 -15.49
C VAL A 279 19.95 -5.17 -15.42
N SER A 280 19.10 -4.45 -14.70
CA SER A 280 17.76 -4.90 -14.32
C SER A 280 16.78 -3.74 -14.35
N ALA A 281 15.50 -4.06 -14.45
CA ALA A 281 14.43 -3.09 -14.40
C ALA A 281 13.22 -3.64 -13.64
N ILE A 282 12.54 -2.78 -12.90
CA ILE A 282 11.21 -3.02 -12.35
C ILE A 282 10.21 -2.32 -13.25
N GLY A 283 9.24 -3.07 -13.75
CA GLY A 283 8.08 -2.60 -14.47
C GLY A 283 6.83 -2.55 -13.61
N LEU A 284 5.79 -1.93 -14.13
CA LEU A 284 4.49 -1.82 -13.49
C LEU A 284 3.39 -2.11 -14.50
N THR A 285 2.40 -2.86 -14.05
CA THR A 285 1.13 -3.06 -14.77
C THR A 285 -0.03 -2.88 -13.79
N SER A 286 -1.19 -2.48 -14.29
CA SER A 286 -2.38 -2.31 -13.45
C SER A 286 -3.67 -2.70 -14.18
N ALA A 287 -4.67 -3.08 -13.39
CA ALA A 287 -6.01 -3.42 -13.86
C ALA A 287 -7.07 -2.81 -12.96
N SER A 288 -8.31 -2.71 -13.44
CA SER A 288 -9.45 -2.29 -12.62
C SER A 288 -9.72 -3.26 -11.47
N SER A 289 -9.53 -4.55 -11.72
CA SER A 289 -9.49 -5.62 -10.71
C SER A 289 -8.61 -6.75 -11.22
N VAL A 290 -8.18 -7.65 -10.35
CA VAL A 290 -7.24 -8.72 -10.71
C VAL A 290 -7.81 -9.63 -11.81
N GLY A 291 -9.08 -9.99 -11.71
CA GLY A 291 -9.78 -10.87 -12.65
C GLY A 291 -10.43 -10.16 -13.84
N ALA A 292 -10.30 -8.83 -13.99
CA ALA A 292 -10.98 -8.08 -15.05
C ALA A 292 -10.40 -8.33 -16.45
N GLY A 293 -9.14 -8.77 -16.53
CA GLY A 293 -8.47 -9.01 -17.82
C GLY A 293 -8.07 -7.73 -18.57
N ASP A 294 -8.22 -6.56 -17.95
CA ASP A 294 -7.91 -5.23 -18.51
C ASP A 294 -6.54 -4.71 -18.09
N TRP A 295 -5.58 -5.62 -17.89
CA TRP A 295 -4.21 -5.26 -17.54
C TRP A 295 -3.57 -4.36 -18.59
N ARG A 296 -3.04 -3.23 -18.17
CA ARG A 296 -2.33 -2.27 -19.01
C ARG A 296 -0.86 -2.18 -18.58
N ASP A 297 0.01 -1.93 -19.53
CA ASP A 297 1.40 -1.58 -19.27
C ASP A 297 1.48 -0.14 -18.72
N ASP A 298 1.99 0.02 -17.50
CA ASP A 298 2.28 1.32 -16.88
C ASP A 298 3.77 1.67 -16.98
N GLY A 299 4.57 0.84 -17.67
CA GLY A 299 5.96 1.09 -18.05
C GLY A 299 6.97 1.01 -16.92
N LEU A 300 8.17 1.47 -17.21
CA LEU A 300 9.32 1.45 -16.28
C LEU A 300 9.05 2.17 -14.97
N VAL A 301 9.50 1.56 -13.86
CA VAL A 301 9.48 2.12 -12.49
C VAL A 301 10.87 2.56 -12.06
N VAL A 302 11.83 1.66 -12.09
CA VAL A 302 13.22 1.89 -11.74
C VAL A 302 14.09 0.90 -12.53
N ASN A 303 15.29 1.32 -12.88
CA ASN A 303 16.28 0.42 -13.47
C ASN A 303 17.64 0.61 -12.79
N THR A 304 18.47 -0.41 -12.89
CA THR A 304 19.87 -0.40 -12.47
C THR A 304 20.77 -0.88 -13.58
N THR A 305 22.03 -0.50 -13.49
CA THR A 305 23.13 -0.87 -14.38
C THR A 305 24.27 -1.45 -13.57
N ASN A 306 25.34 -1.88 -14.23
CA ASN A 306 26.55 -2.35 -13.54
C ASN A 306 27.29 -1.24 -12.75
N ALA A 307 26.93 0.03 -12.95
CA ALA A 307 27.48 1.14 -12.18
C ALA A 307 26.78 1.34 -10.82
N ASP A 308 25.58 0.81 -10.65
CA ASP A 308 24.83 0.92 -9.42
C ASP A 308 25.33 -0.08 -8.36
N ASP A 309 25.19 0.27 -7.08
CA ASP A 309 25.61 -0.57 -5.95
C ASP A 309 24.54 -1.59 -5.51
N HIS A 310 23.35 -1.54 -6.08
CA HIS A 310 22.20 -2.40 -5.78
C HIS A 310 21.57 -2.95 -7.06
N ASN A 311 20.57 -3.82 -6.93
CA ASN A 311 19.89 -4.46 -8.05
C ASN A 311 18.39 -4.14 -8.01
N ALA A 312 17.82 -3.66 -9.11
CA ALA A 312 16.39 -3.31 -9.23
C ALA A 312 15.58 -4.56 -9.62
N ILE A 313 15.45 -5.49 -8.69
CA ILE A 313 14.56 -6.65 -8.78
C ILE A 313 13.86 -6.90 -7.44
N ASP A 314 12.92 -7.83 -7.43
CA ASP A 314 12.13 -8.26 -6.26
C ASP A 314 11.38 -7.09 -5.62
N PRO A 315 10.46 -6.45 -6.35
CA PRO A 315 9.66 -5.36 -5.81
C PRO A 315 8.64 -5.86 -4.79
N ASP A 316 8.33 -5.03 -3.78
CA ASP A 316 7.18 -5.17 -2.89
C ASP A 316 6.59 -3.80 -2.59
N LEU A 317 5.29 -3.64 -2.83
CA LEU A 317 4.55 -2.42 -2.55
C LEU A 317 3.94 -2.49 -1.16
N ILE A 318 4.32 -1.60 -0.29
CA ILE A 318 3.73 -1.43 1.03
C ILE A 318 3.05 -0.06 1.16
N VAL A 319 1.88 -0.04 1.79
CA VAL A 319 1.23 1.20 2.22
C VAL A 319 1.55 1.41 3.69
N ASP A 320 2.17 2.55 4.01
CA ASP A 320 2.56 2.84 5.38
C ASP A 320 1.35 3.14 6.28
N LYS A 321 1.59 3.27 7.58
CA LYS A 321 0.55 3.56 8.58
C LYS A 321 -0.23 4.85 8.32
N ASP A 322 0.29 5.74 7.50
CA ASP A 322 -0.32 7.03 7.13
C ASP A 322 -0.99 6.98 5.74
N GLY A 323 -1.02 5.79 5.11
CA GLY A 323 -1.64 5.55 3.81
C GLY A 323 -0.77 5.89 2.60
N ALA A 324 0.49 6.24 2.80
CA ALA A 324 1.41 6.53 1.70
C ALA A 324 2.07 5.23 1.18
N PRO A 325 2.13 5.04 -0.15
CA PRO A 325 2.76 3.87 -0.74
C PRO A 325 4.29 4.01 -0.78
N TRP A 326 4.97 2.89 -0.58
CA TRP A 326 6.42 2.74 -0.67
C TRP A 326 6.75 1.50 -1.48
N LEU A 327 7.84 1.53 -2.22
CA LEU A 327 8.38 0.38 -2.92
C LEU A 327 9.65 -0.08 -2.23
N THR A 328 9.66 -1.34 -1.83
CA THR A 328 10.85 -2.05 -1.38
C THR A 328 11.34 -2.92 -2.50
N TYR A 329 12.65 -3.03 -2.69
CA TYR A 329 13.26 -3.87 -3.72
C TYR A 329 14.73 -4.09 -3.44
N GLY A 330 15.32 -5.06 -4.10
CA GLY A 330 16.76 -5.28 -4.03
C GLY A 330 17.14 -6.75 -3.88
N SER A 331 18.31 -7.06 -4.40
CA SER A 331 18.89 -8.41 -4.38
C SER A 331 20.41 -8.31 -4.30
N TRP A 332 21.01 -9.07 -3.37
CA TRP A 332 22.47 -9.15 -3.19
C TRP A 332 23.13 -7.77 -3.05
N ASN A 333 24.36 -7.61 -3.48
CA ASN A 333 25.12 -6.33 -3.56
C ASN A 333 25.02 -5.52 -2.26
N SER A 334 24.49 -4.27 -2.33
CA SER A 334 24.26 -3.42 -1.16
C SER A 334 22.91 -3.66 -0.50
N GLY A 335 22.22 -4.76 -0.82
CA GLY A 335 21.03 -5.26 -0.13
C GLY A 335 19.73 -4.55 -0.52
N ILE A 336 18.81 -4.55 0.43
CA ILE A 336 17.43 -4.12 0.25
C ILE A 336 17.30 -2.61 0.41
N LYS A 337 16.52 -2.02 -0.48
CA LYS A 337 16.22 -0.60 -0.55
C LYS A 337 14.73 -0.35 -0.33
N VAL A 338 14.39 0.84 0.16
CA VAL A 338 13.01 1.33 0.20
C VAL A 338 12.94 2.77 -0.28
N LYS A 339 11.91 3.10 -1.05
CA LYS A 339 11.71 4.42 -1.63
C LYS A 339 10.23 4.78 -1.68
N ARG A 340 9.93 6.05 -1.46
CA ARG A 340 8.55 6.53 -1.50
C ARG A 340 7.99 6.47 -2.92
N ILE A 341 6.70 6.13 -3.03
CA ILE A 341 5.95 6.06 -4.29
C ILE A 341 4.96 7.22 -4.33
N ASN A 342 4.87 7.87 -5.47
CA ASN A 342 3.79 8.81 -5.75
C ASN A 342 2.48 8.01 -5.87
N PRO A 343 1.45 8.29 -5.05
CA PRO A 343 0.24 7.47 -4.96
C PRO A 343 -0.63 7.47 -6.23
N ILE A 344 -0.25 8.25 -7.22
CA ILE A 344 -0.99 8.46 -8.46
C ILE A 344 -0.28 7.79 -9.63
N THR A 345 0.97 8.17 -9.86
CA THR A 345 1.76 7.61 -10.95
C THR A 345 2.28 6.22 -10.61
N MET A 346 2.20 5.84 -9.33
CA MET A 346 2.80 4.63 -8.77
C MET A 346 4.28 4.46 -9.12
N LYS A 347 4.99 5.60 -9.31
CA LYS A 347 6.42 5.69 -9.60
C LYS A 347 7.18 6.23 -8.39
N PRO A 348 8.45 5.83 -8.19
CA PRO A 348 9.23 6.25 -7.03
C PRO A 348 9.67 7.72 -7.12
N TYR A 349 9.75 8.38 -5.97
CA TYR A 349 10.29 9.73 -5.83
C TYR A 349 11.04 9.91 -4.51
N GLY A 350 11.81 10.98 -4.39
CA GLY A 350 12.55 11.30 -3.17
C GLY A 350 13.77 10.41 -2.92
N PRO A 351 14.31 10.39 -1.70
CA PRO A 351 15.53 9.65 -1.37
C PRO A 351 15.34 8.14 -1.33
N LEU A 352 16.42 7.42 -1.61
CA LEU A 352 16.52 5.96 -1.49
C LEU A 352 17.16 5.62 -0.15
N TYR A 353 16.55 4.71 0.61
CA TYR A 353 17.05 4.26 1.91
C TYR A 353 17.48 2.79 1.84
N SER A 354 18.62 2.46 2.45
CA SER A 354 19.05 1.08 2.66
C SER A 354 18.48 0.56 3.98
N ILE A 355 17.83 -0.60 3.98
CA ILE A 355 17.11 -1.11 5.14
C ILE A 355 17.55 -2.50 5.61
N ALA A 356 18.23 -3.28 4.75
CA ALA A 356 18.83 -4.54 5.13
C ALA A 356 19.97 -4.90 4.18
N ALA A 357 21.02 -5.57 4.68
CA ALA A 357 22.12 -6.08 3.90
C ALA A 357 22.72 -7.32 4.57
N ARG A 358 23.22 -8.27 3.76
CA ARG A 358 23.82 -9.49 4.29
C ARG A 358 24.89 -10.04 3.37
N SER A 359 26.03 -10.38 3.94
CA SER A 359 27.03 -11.19 3.24
C SER A 359 26.49 -12.60 2.98
N GLY A 360 26.61 -13.09 1.75
CA GLY A 360 26.10 -14.41 1.35
C GLY A 360 24.69 -14.39 0.72
N GLY A 361 24.13 -13.20 0.49
CA GLY A 361 22.87 -13.00 -0.23
C GLY A 361 21.71 -12.59 0.68
N ILE A 362 20.96 -11.61 0.20
CA ILE A 362 19.67 -11.16 0.73
C ILE A 362 18.85 -10.61 -0.44
N GLU A 363 17.58 -11.01 -0.54
CA GLU A 363 16.69 -10.60 -1.62
C GLU A 363 15.21 -10.84 -1.24
N ALA A 364 14.28 -10.67 -2.19
CA ALA A 364 12.85 -10.88 -2.01
C ALA A 364 12.29 -10.21 -0.74
N PRO A 365 12.39 -8.88 -0.61
CA PRO A 365 11.81 -8.18 0.53
C PRO A 365 10.30 -8.20 0.46
N THR A 366 9.65 -8.32 1.63
CA THR A 366 8.22 -8.05 1.83
C THR A 366 8.05 -7.29 3.12
N ILE A 367 7.34 -6.16 3.11
CA ILE A 367 7.05 -5.38 4.31
C ILE A 367 5.56 -5.41 4.61
N ILE A 368 5.22 -5.67 5.86
CA ILE A 368 3.86 -5.48 6.39
C ILE A 368 3.87 -4.53 7.58
N TYR A 369 2.76 -3.84 7.82
CA TYR A 369 2.56 -3.03 9.02
C TYR A 369 1.56 -3.68 9.95
N ARG A 370 1.95 -3.87 11.23
CA ARG A 370 1.11 -4.49 12.25
C ARG A 370 1.41 -3.91 13.63
N GLN A 371 0.37 -3.45 14.34
CA GLN A 371 0.44 -3.03 15.75
C GLN A 371 1.60 -2.07 16.09
N GLY A 372 1.84 -1.08 15.22
CA GLY A 372 2.86 -0.05 15.45
C GLY A 372 4.25 -0.37 14.90
N TYR A 373 4.43 -1.54 14.28
CA TYR A 373 5.70 -1.96 13.70
C TYR A 373 5.56 -2.30 12.21
N TYR A 374 6.58 -1.97 11.46
CA TYR A 374 6.85 -2.52 10.13
C TYR A 374 7.71 -3.77 10.30
N TYR A 375 7.30 -4.87 9.69
CA TYR A 375 8.05 -6.12 9.67
C TYR A 375 8.59 -6.31 8.26
N LEU A 376 9.91 -6.40 8.15
CA LEU A 376 10.59 -6.73 6.90
C LEU A 376 10.92 -8.22 6.91
N PHE A 377 10.40 -8.93 5.92
CA PHE A 377 10.78 -10.32 5.62
C PHE A 377 11.67 -10.32 4.39
N THR A 378 12.68 -11.18 4.37
CA THR A 378 13.61 -11.31 3.26
C THR A 378 14.02 -12.76 3.09
N SER A 379 14.38 -13.14 1.88
CA SER A 379 15.08 -14.41 1.62
C SER A 379 16.57 -14.22 1.71
N ILE A 380 17.25 -15.12 2.42
CA ILE A 380 18.71 -15.15 2.54
C ILE A 380 19.30 -16.47 2.02
N GLY A 381 20.56 -16.48 1.64
CA GLY A 381 21.20 -17.64 1.05
C GLY A 381 21.05 -17.67 -0.48
N LYS A 382 20.96 -18.84 -1.07
CA LYS A 382 20.94 -19.03 -2.53
C LYS A 382 19.66 -19.74 -2.96
N CYS A 383 18.95 -19.14 -3.93
CA CYS A 383 17.84 -19.76 -4.63
C CYS A 383 18.29 -20.61 -5.82
N CYS A 384 17.28 -21.14 -6.52
CA CYS A 384 17.36 -21.54 -7.92
C CYS A 384 18.29 -22.74 -8.21
N ASN A 385 18.55 -23.54 -7.17
CA ASN A 385 19.38 -24.75 -7.24
C ASN A 385 18.58 -26.03 -6.85
N GLY A 386 17.28 -26.00 -7.03
CA GLY A 386 16.39 -27.12 -6.68
C GLY A 386 16.57 -27.58 -5.25
N ALA A 387 16.73 -28.91 -5.04
CA ALA A 387 16.91 -29.51 -3.72
C ALA A 387 18.16 -29.02 -2.95
N ASP A 388 19.14 -28.45 -3.64
CA ASP A 388 20.38 -27.90 -3.07
C ASP A 388 20.28 -26.39 -2.77
N SER A 389 19.11 -25.79 -2.95
CA SER A 389 18.86 -24.39 -2.57
C SER A 389 18.99 -24.21 -1.07
N THR A 390 19.64 -23.11 -0.67
CA THR A 390 19.90 -22.78 0.73
C THR A 390 19.09 -21.59 1.22
N TYR A 391 18.02 -21.22 0.51
CA TYR A 391 17.13 -20.15 0.92
C TYR A 391 16.57 -20.39 2.31
N GLN A 392 16.41 -19.30 3.03
CA GLN A 392 15.72 -19.23 4.31
C GLN A 392 14.98 -17.90 4.39
N ILE A 393 13.80 -17.89 4.96
CA ILE A 393 13.06 -16.65 5.22
C ILE A 393 13.53 -16.09 6.56
N MET A 394 13.99 -14.85 6.54
CA MET A 394 14.46 -14.09 7.69
C MET A 394 13.59 -12.84 7.89
N TYR A 395 13.49 -12.34 9.13
CA TYR A 395 12.75 -11.12 9.41
C TYR A 395 13.36 -10.27 10.51
N GLY A 396 12.91 -9.00 10.56
CA GLY A 396 13.12 -8.05 11.63
C GLY A 396 12.01 -7.00 11.62
N ARG A 397 11.95 -6.11 12.62
CA ARG A 397 10.93 -5.07 12.70
C ARG A 397 11.47 -3.69 13.03
N ALA A 398 10.76 -2.65 12.61
CA ALA A 398 11.07 -1.25 12.85
C ALA A 398 9.81 -0.45 13.21
N THR A 399 9.96 0.69 13.85
CA THR A 399 8.85 1.65 14.08
C THR A 399 8.69 2.66 12.94
N ASP A 400 9.70 2.77 12.07
CA ASP A 400 9.72 3.60 10.87
C ASP A 400 10.00 2.69 9.67
N ILE A 401 9.30 2.90 8.55
CA ILE A 401 9.46 2.08 7.34
C ILE A 401 10.89 2.15 6.75
N ARG A 402 11.64 3.21 7.07
CA ARG A 402 13.04 3.40 6.66
C ARG A 402 14.03 2.70 7.58
N GLY A 403 13.56 1.99 8.59
CA GLY A 403 14.38 1.31 9.60
C GLY A 403 14.77 2.20 10.80
N PRO A 404 15.73 1.75 11.63
CA PRO A 404 16.40 0.46 11.53
C PRO A 404 15.46 -0.72 11.81
N TYR A 405 15.58 -1.78 11.02
CA TYR A 405 14.89 -3.05 11.26
C TYR A 405 15.72 -3.92 12.18
N LEU A 406 15.18 -4.24 13.35
CA LEU A 406 15.90 -4.97 14.40
C LEU A 406 15.34 -6.38 14.56
N ASP A 407 16.22 -7.34 14.85
CA ASP A 407 15.85 -8.67 15.29
C ASP A 407 15.44 -8.71 16.78
N LYS A 408 15.12 -9.89 17.31
CA LYS A 408 14.72 -10.09 18.72
C LYS A 408 15.80 -9.67 19.73
N ASN A 409 17.07 -9.68 19.31
CA ASN A 409 18.22 -9.33 20.13
C ASN A 409 18.64 -7.86 19.99
N GLY A 410 17.94 -7.10 19.12
CA GLY A 410 18.24 -5.70 18.84
C GLY A 410 19.33 -5.49 17.79
N ASN A 411 19.73 -6.53 17.05
CA ASN A 411 20.70 -6.39 15.96
C ASN A 411 20.00 -5.88 14.70
N ASP A 412 20.63 -4.92 14.02
CA ASP A 412 20.13 -4.31 12.81
C ASP A 412 20.34 -5.22 11.59
N LEU A 413 19.28 -5.41 10.79
CA LEU A 413 19.31 -6.17 9.54
C LEU A 413 20.28 -5.58 8.50
N LEU A 414 20.55 -4.29 8.57
CA LEU A 414 21.55 -3.63 7.73
C LEU A 414 22.98 -4.06 8.08
N HIS A 415 23.18 -4.58 9.29
CA HIS A 415 24.48 -4.98 9.84
C HIS A 415 24.54 -6.48 10.18
N GLY A 416 23.73 -7.29 9.50
CA GLY A 416 23.75 -8.76 9.61
C GLY A 416 22.85 -9.35 10.69
N GLY A 417 21.98 -8.56 11.31
CA GLY A 417 20.89 -9.04 12.19
C GLY A 417 19.84 -9.82 11.41
N GLY A 418 18.84 -10.32 12.12
CA GLY A 418 17.66 -10.99 11.58
C GLY A 418 17.37 -12.35 12.22
N GLU A 419 16.10 -12.66 12.38
CA GLU A 419 15.59 -13.93 12.89
C GLU A 419 15.13 -14.82 11.76
N ILE A 420 15.38 -16.12 11.84
CA ILE A 420 14.92 -17.09 10.86
C ILE A 420 13.46 -17.46 11.17
N LEU A 421 12.59 -17.31 10.18
CA LEU A 421 11.20 -17.79 10.22
C LEU A 421 11.07 -19.20 9.67
N ASP A 422 11.72 -19.47 8.52
CA ASP A 422 11.60 -20.73 7.82
C ASP A 422 12.94 -21.12 7.19
N SER A 423 13.36 -22.36 7.40
CA SER A 423 14.61 -22.92 6.83
C SER A 423 14.36 -24.21 6.04
N GLY A 424 13.07 -24.58 5.83
CA GLY A 424 12.69 -25.84 5.24
C GLY A 424 12.85 -27.01 6.21
N ASN A 425 12.80 -28.24 5.68
CA ASN A 425 12.89 -29.46 6.45
C ASN A 425 13.52 -30.61 5.65
N SER A 426 13.33 -31.88 6.10
CA SER A 426 13.84 -33.08 5.42
C SER A 426 13.34 -33.23 3.99
N ASP A 427 12.12 -32.82 3.70
CA ASP A 427 11.43 -33.04 2.42
C ASP A 427 11.45 -31.79 1.52
N TRP A 428 11.59 -30.61 2.12
CA TRP A 428 11.46 -29.32 1.46
C TRP A 428 12.72 -28.45 1.69
N ALA A 429 13.33 -27.99 0.61
CA ALA A 429 14.48 -27.10 0.65
C ALA A 429 14.12 -25.67 0.27
N GLY A 430 14.92 -24.73 0.73
CA GLY A 430 14.99 -23.38 0.20
C GLY A 430 13.67 -22.59 0.22
N PRO A 431 12.97 -22.46 1.38
CA PRO A 431 11.81 -21.57 1.45
C PRO A 431 12.21 -20.12 1.17
N GLY A 432 11.49 -19.47 0.25
CA GLY A 432 11.77 -18.08 -0.10
C GLY A 432 10.87 -17.50 -1.16
N GLY A 433 11.20 -16.30 -1.65
CA GLY A 433 10.36 -15.53 -2.57
C GLY A 433 8.97 -15.33 -2.00
N GLN A 434 8.89 -14.96 -0.72
CA GLN A 434 7.64 -14.88 0.03
C GLN A 434 6.89 -13.57 -0.26
N ASP A 435 5.56 -13.65 -0.18
CA ASP A 435 4.66 -12.50 -0.05
C ASP A 435 3.66 -12.74 1.09
N ILE A 436 3.17 -11.67 1.70
CA ILE A 436 2.27 -11.74 2.85
C ILE A 436 1.02 -10.91 2.56
N LEU A 437 -0.12 -11.60 2.48
CA LEU A 437 -1.42 -10.97 2.36
C LEU A 437 -1.94 -10.58 3.75
N ASN A 438 -2.37 -9.32 3.89
CA ASN A 438 -2.76 -8.70 5.14
C ASN A 438 -1.63 -8.76 6.19
N THR A 439 -1.75 -9.59 7.20
CA THR A 439 -0.71 -9.85 8.20
C THR A 439 -0.68 -11.32 8.62
N ASP A 440 -1.49 -12.16 7.95
CA ASP A 440 -1.84 -13.49 8.49
C ASP A 440 -1.64 -14.61 7.48
N VAL A 441 -1.48 -14.32 6.18
CA VAL A 441 -1.29 -15.34 5.15
C VAL A 441 0.03 -15.11 4.45
N ILE A 442 0.94 -16.08 4.55
CA ILE A 442 2.21 -16.06 3.84
C ILE A 442 2.22 -17.10 2.73
N ALA A 443 2.46 -16.64 1.51
CA ALA A 443 2.78 -17.49 0.36
C ALA A 443 4.29 -17.49 0.11
N ARG A 444 4.85 -18.62 -0.30
CA ARG A 444 6.25 -18.78 -0.67
C ARG A 444 6.43 -20.00 -1.55
N HIS A 445 7.58 -20.13 -2.18
CA HIS A 445 7.96 -21.41 -2.78
C HIS A 445 8.87 -22.21 -1.84
N MET A 446 8.87 -23.54 -2.02
CA MET A 446 9.89 -24.46 -1.53
C MET A 446 10.20 -25.49 -2.60
N TYR A 447 11.39 -26.05 -2.58
CA TYR A 447 11.83 -27.07 -3.53
C TYR A 447 11.60 -28.47 -2.98
N ASP A 448 10.85 -29.30 -3.71
CA ASP A 448 10.55 -30.68 -3.34
C ASP A 448 11.79 -31.57 -3.54
N LYS A 449 12.42 -31.98 -2.43
CA LYS A 449 13.62 -32.85 -2.46
C LYS A 449 13.35 -34.24 -3.02
N ASN A 450 12.09 -34.68 -2.95
CA ASN A 450 11.68 -35.99 -3.42
C ASN A 450 11.21 -35.98 -4.89
N ASN A 451 11.11 -34.77 -5.49
CA ASN A 451 10.68 -34.57 -6.88
C ASN A 451 11.63 -33.63 -7.66
N ASN A 452 12.91 -34.03 -7.74
CA ASN A 452 13.96 -33.33 -8.50
C ASN A 452 14.13 -31.83 -8.14
N GLY A 453 13.75 -31.42 -6.96
CA GLY A 453 13.83 -30.00 -6.56
C GLY A 453 12.83 -29.11 -7.30
N THR A 454 11.69 -29.65 -7.72
CA THR A 454 10.60 -28.86 -8.31
C THR A 454 10.10 -27.79 -7.33
N PRO A 455 10.03 -26.50 -7.68
CA PRO A 455 9.49 -25.47 -6.80
C PRO A 455 7.98 -25.60 -6.69
N VAL A 456 7.46 -25.56 -5.46
CA VAL A 456 6.04 -25.77 -5.14
C VAL A 456 5.55 -24.62 -4.25
N LEU A 457 4.30 -24.19 -4.50
CA LEU A 457 3.62 -23.20 -3.69
C LEU A 457 3.32 -23.73 -2.29
N PHE A 458 3.69 -22.95 -1.31
CA PHE A 458 3.29 -23.12 0.09
C PHE A 458 2.53 -21.89 0.57
N ILE A 459 1.36 -22.11 1.14
CA ILE A 459 0.60 -21.10 1.86
C ILE A 459 0.48 -21.53 3.31
N SER A 460 0.68 -20.60 4.22
CA SER A 460 0.59 -20.85 5.66
C SER A 460 -0.13 -19.72 6.35
N THR A 461 -0.78 -20.03 7.47
CA THR A 461 -1.24 -19.00 8.40
C THR A 461 -0.05 -18.50 9.21
N LEU A 462 0.19 -17.21 9.17
CA LEU A 462 1.22 -16.54 9.96
C LEU A 462 0.63 -16.14 11.31
N ASN A 463 1.14 -16.74 12.37
CA ASN A 463 0.74 -16.46 13.75
C ASN A 463 1.70 -15.48 14.41
N TRP A 464 1.30 -14.93 15.55
CA TRP A 464 2.08 -13.93 16.28
C TRP A 464 2.17 -14.31 17.76
N ASP A 465 3.37 -14.25 18.31
CA ASP A 465 3.56 -14.49 19.76
C ASP A 465 3.10 -13.28 20.60
N ALA A 466 3.13 -13.42 21.93
CA ALA A 466 2.71 -12.37 22.86
C ALA A 466 3.56 -11.09 22.77
N ASN A 467 4.76 -11.16 22.21
CA ASN A 467 5.66 -10.03 22.00
C ASN A 467 5.52 -9.42 20.58
N GLY A 468 4.56 -9.93 19.79
CA GLY A 468 4.30 -9.50 18.43
C GLY A 468 5.34 -9.98 17.42
N TRP A 469 6.00 -11.12 17.64
CA TRP A 469 6.90 -11.72 16.67
C TRP A 469 6.22 -12.80 15.84
N PRO A 470 6.50 -12.89 14.51
CA PRO A 470 5.86 -13.87 13.64
C PRO A 470 6.35 -15.28 13.91
N ARG A 471 5.45 -16.24 13.68
CA ARG A 471 5.70 -17.70 13.75
C ARG A 471 4.67 -18.45 12.90
N TYR A 472 4.95 -19.71 12.60
CA TYR A 472 3.96 -20.64 12.06
C TYR A 472 3.18 -21.36 13.18
#